data_118f8020db199a477cbc8c174bbdb228
#
_entry.id   118f8020db199a477cbc8c174bbdb228
#
_cell.length_a   1.000
_cell.length_b   1.000
_cell.length_c   1.000
_cell.angle_alpha   90.00
_cell.angle_beta   90.00
_cell.angle_gamma   90.00
#
_symmetry.space_group_name_H-M   'P 1'
#
loop_
_entity.id
_entity.type
_entity.pdbx_description
1 polymer ?
#
loop_
_entity_poly.entity_id
_entity_poly.type
_entity_poly.pdbx_seq_one_letter_code
_entity_poly.pdbx_strand_id
1 'polypeptide(L)'
;LHKYPGRVLIVATGSCAVHCRYCFRRHFPYEESRLDSETIDRILSYVQQHSDIHEVILSGGDPLVLSARRLGELLAGIDAIVHVKRLRIHSRVPTVMPELLTTEHLALLTSMRAKVVLVNHVNHPDELDNDSQRLFNLLRLGGVTLLNQSVLLRGVNDDVETLCRLSERLFEQGVLPYYLHQLDKVAGAAHFNVSEERGCKLMA
;
A
#
# COMPACT_ATOMS: atom_id res chain seq x y z
N LEU A 1 -0.81 2.41 -15.07
CA LEU A 1 -0.89 3.88 -15.10
C LEU A 1 0.51 4.49 -15.02
N HIS A 2 1.00 5.06 -16.12
CA HIS A 2 2.32 5.72 -16.19
C HIS A 2 2.09 7.24 -16.31
N LYS A 3 2.04 7.92 -15.15
CA LYS A 3 1.77 9.36 -15.05
C LYS A 3 3.03 10.18 -14.75
N TYR A 4 3.96 9.61 -14.01
CA TYR A 4 5.16 10.31 -13.55
C TYR A 4 6.42 9.67 -14.13
N PRO A 5 7.46 10.45 -14.46
CA PRO A 5 8.73 9.90 -14.91
C PRO A 5 9.31 8.90 -13.90
N GLY A 6 9.87 7.82 -14.41
CA GLY A 6 10.59 6.84 -13.62
C GLY A 6 9.76 5.87 -12.79
N ARG A 7 8.41 5.97 -12.80
CA ARG A 7 7.53 5.07 -12.03
C ARG A 7 6.22 4.74 -12.73
N VAL A 8 5.79 3.50 -12.56
CA VAL A 8 4.50 3.03 -13.09
C VAL A 8 3.67 2.42 -11.96
N LEU A 9 2.36 2.68 -11.99
CA LEU A 9 1.40 2.06 -11.09
C LEU A 9 0.63 0.95 -11.83
N ILE A 10 0.62 -0.23 -11.22
CA ILE A 10 -0.13 -1.41 -11.66
C ILE A 10 -1.34 -1.58 -10.74
N VAL A 11 -2.52 -1.68 -11.33
CA VAL A 11 -3.73 -2.13 -10.64
C VAL A 11 -3.68 -3.65 -10.60
N ALA A 12 -3.26 -4.19 -9.44
CA ALA A 12 -3.00 -5.62 -9.31
C ALA A 12 -4.27 -6.46 -9.10
N THR A 13 -5.29 -5.86 -8.48
CA THR A 13 -6.59 -6.51 -8.23
C THR A 13 -7.66 -5.47 -7.95
N GLY A 14 -8.93 -5.83 -8.12
CA GLY A 14 -10.07 -5.05 -7.65
C GLY A 14 -10.55 -5.45 -6.25
N SER A 15 -10.02 -6.55 -5.69
CA SER A 15 -10.45 -7.08 -4.41
C SER A 15 -9.73 -6.43 -3.23
N CYS A 16 -10.41 -6.34 -2.10
CA CYS A 16 -9.84 -5.90 -0.82
C CYS A 16 -10.30 -6.84 0.29
N ALA A 17 -9.48 -6.97 1.35
CA ALA A 17 -9.86 -7.67 2.58
C ALA A 17 -10.97 -6.93 3.33
N VAL A 18 -10.94 -5.60 3.30
CA VAL A 18 -11.96 -4.72 3.91
C VAL A 18 -12.34 -3.58 2.97
N HIS A 19 -13.60 -3.12 3.03
CA HIS A 19 -14.09 -2.01 2.23
C HIS A 19 -14.08 -0.71 3.05
N CYS A 20 -13.04 0.12 2.83
CA CYS A 20 -12.93 1.42 3.49
C CYS A 20 -14.08 2.34 3.08
N ARG A 21 -14.78 2.95 4.07
CA ARG A 21 -15.89 3.88 3.81
C ARG A 21 -15.49 5.14 3.05
N TYR A 22 -14.23 5.52 3.13
CA TYR A 22 -13.61 6.68 2.50
C TYR A 22 -12.77 6.32 1.26
N CYS A 23 -12.92 5.12 0.70
CA CYS A 23 -12.11 4.66 -0.43
C CYS A 23 -12.36 5.50 -1.69
N PHE A 24 -11.34 6.21 -2.18
CA PHE A 24 -11.42 7.02 -3.39
C PHE A 24 -11.60 6.19 -4.67
N ARG A 25 -11.26 4.91 -4.62
CA ARG A 25 -11.44 3.96 -5.72
C ARG A 25 -12.74 3.17 -5.65
N ARG A 26 -13.69 3.53 -4.79
CA ARG A 26 -14.97 2.81 -4.61
C ARG A 26 -15.73 2.58 -5.92
N HIS A 27 -15.63 3.51 -6.86
CA HIS A 27 -16.34 3.47 -8.17
C HIS A 27 -15.40 3.20 -9.35
N PHE A 28 -14.18 2.69 -9.07
CA PHE A 28 -13.25 2.34 -10.13
C PHE A 28 -13.75 1.07 -10.86
N PRO A 29 -13.74 1.03 -12.21
CA PRO A 29 -14.23 -0.11 -12.99
C PRO A 29 -13.24 -1.28 -12.95
N TYR A 30 -13.16 -1.97 -11.83
CA TYR A 30 -12.22 -3.09 -11.62
C TYR A 30 -12.51 -4.32 -12.48
N GLU A 31 -13.74 -4.47 -13.01
CA GLU A 31 -14.12 -5.59 -13.87
C GLU A 31 -13.26 -5.69 -15.11
N GLU A 32 -12.77 -4.55 -15.60
CA GLU A 32 -11.85 -4.45 -16.74
C GLU A 32 -10.38 -4.72 -16.38
N SER A 33 -10.07 -4.88 -15.10
CA SER A 33 -8.70 -4.95 -14.57
C SER A 33 -8.39 -6.33 -13.96
N ARG A 34 -8.66 -7.42 -14.71
CA ARG A 34 -8.25 -8.76 -14.29
C ARG A 34 -6.76 -8.96 -14.52
N LEU A 35 -6.05 -9.38 -13.49
CA LEU A 35 -4.63 -9.73 -13.57
C LEU A 35 -4.50 -11.22 -13.98
N ASP A 36 -4.83 -11.56 -15.23
CA ASP A 36 -4.55 -12.86 -15.82
C ASP A 36 -3.12 -12.91 -16.37
N SER A 37 -2.68 -14.07 -16.86
CA SER A 37 -1.32 -14.26 -17.34
C SER A 37 -1.01 -13.39 -18.55
N GLU A 38 -1.95 -13.20 -19.47
CA GLU A 38 -1.79 -12.34 -20.64
C GLU A 38 -1.62 -10.87 -20.23
N THR A 39 -2.39 -10.42 -19.23
CA THR A 39 -2.27 -9.07 -18.68
C THR A 39 -0.93 -8.87 -17.97
N ILE A 40 -0.44 -9.88 -17.22
CA ILE A 40 0.89 -9.85 -16.61
C ILE A 40 1.96 -9.71 -17.71
N ASP A 41 1.92 -10.51 -18.75
CA ASP A 41 2.90 -10.47 -19.84
C ASP A 41 2.92 -9.10 -20.54
N ARG A 42 1.74 -8.49 -20.79
CA ARG A 42 1.64 -7.13 -21.35
C ARG A 42 2.23 -6.07 -20.44
N ILE A 43 1.97 -6.17 -19.13
CA ILE A 43 2.52 -5.25 -18.12
C ILE A 43 4.05 -5.36 -18.08
N LEU A 44 4.58 -6.57 -18.00
CA LEU A 44 6.02 -6.83 -17.94
C LEU A 44 6.72 -6.35 -19.22
N SER A 45 6.14 -6.65 -20.39
CA SER A 45 6.66 -6.17 -21.67
C SER A 45 6.69 -4.64 -21.73
N TYR A 46 5.64 -3.97 -21.25
CA TYR A 46 5.61 -2.51 -21.17
C TYR A 46 6.72 -1.97 -20.28
N VAL A 47 6.88 -2.50 -19.06
CA VAL A 47 7.91 -2.06 -18.12
C VAL A 47 9.29 -2.32 -18.72
N GLN A 48 9.51 -3.46 -19.36
CA GLN A 48 10.79 -3.83 -19.97
C GLN A 48 11.20 -2.89 -21.12
N GLN A 49 10.23 -2.42 -21.92
CA GLN A 49 10.47 -1.50 -23.03
C GLN A 49 10.75 -0.05 -22.56
N HIS A 50 10.41 0.31 -21.34
CA HIS A 50 10.59 1.64 -20.78
C HIS A 50 11.69 1.64 -19.73
N SER A 51 12.94 1.74 -20.16
CA SER A 51 14.12 1.64 -19.29
C SER A 51 14.27 2.80 -18.29
N ASP A 52 13.51 3.87 -18.45
CA ASP A 52 13.37 4.97 -17.49
C ASP A 52 12.55 4.59 -16.26
N ILE A 53 11.73 3.53 -16.32
CA ILE A 53 10.96 3.03 -15.18
C ILE A 53 11.88 2.29 -14.21
N HIS A 54 12.18 2.89 -13.08
CA HIS A 54 12.98 2.29 -12.01
C HIS A 54 12.17 1.95 -10.75
N GLU A 55 10.89 2.31 -10.70
CA GLU A 55 9.97 1.98 -9.61
C GLU A 55 8.64 1.45 -10.15
N VAL A 56 8.23 0.28 -9.66
CA VAL A 56 6.90 -0.30 -9.91
C VAL A 56 6.08 -0.17 -8.63
N ILE A 57 4.85 0.33 -8.74
CA ILE A 57 3.92 0.49 -7.63
C ILE A 57 2.75 -0.46 -7.83
N LEU A 58 2.53 -1.39 -6.92
CA LEU A 58 1.34 -2.22 -6.88
C LEU A 58 0.28 -1.55 -6.01
N SER A 59 -0.92 -1.43 -6.56
CA SER A 59 -2.07 -0.83 -5.91
C SER A 59 -3.36 -1.40 -6.53
N GLY A 60 -4.48 -0.70 -6.42
CA GLY A 60 -5.77 -1.14 -6.98
C GLY A 60 -6.80 -1.26 -5.88
N GLY A 61 -7.34 -2.46 -5.68
CA GLY A 61 -7.91 -2.90 -4.42
C GLY A 61 -6.76 -3.03 -3.41
N ASP A 62 -6.49 -4.21 -2.92
CA ASP A 62 -5.32 -4.46 -2.08
C ASP A 62 -4.47 -5.57 -2.70
N PRO A 63 -3.25 -5.28 -3.16
CA PRO A 63 -2.39 -6.28 -3.82
C PRO A 63 -2.09 -7.52 -2.99
N LEU A 64 -2.08 -7.39 -1.65
CA LEU A 64 -1.74 -8.49 -0.75
C LEU A 64 -2.90 -9.45 -0.46
N VAL A 65 -4.09 -9.24 -1.04
CA VAL A 65 -5.15 -10.26 -1.06
C VAL A 65 -4.97 -11.28 -2.19
N LEU A 66 -4.04 -11.04 -3.11
CA LEU A 66 -3.71 -12.03 -4.13
C LEU A 66 -3.09 -13.26 -3.46
N SER A 67 -3.36 -14.45 -4.00
CA SER A 67 -2.67 -15.66 -3.56
C SER A 67 -1.15 -15.55 -3.78
N ALA A 68 -0.36 -16.21 -2.94
CA ALA A 68 1.10 -16.21 -3.05
C ALA A 68 1.56 -16.64 -4.45
N ARG A 69 0.90 -17.63 -5.08
CA ARG A 69 1.17 -18.03 -6.44
C ARG A 69 1.01 -16.87 -7.43
N ARG A 70 -0.13 -16.19 -7.40
CA ARG A 70 -0.42 -15.12 -8.38
C ARG A 70 0.45 -13.88 -8.15
N LEU A 71 0.66 -13.52 -6.89
CA LEU A 71 1.59 -12.47 -6.53
C LEU A 71 3.01 -12.83 -6.99
N GLY A 72 3.45 -14.07 -6.75
CA GLY A 72 4.76 -14.57 -7.14
C GLY A 72 5.02 -14.51 -8.64
N GLU A 73 4.03 -14.88 -9.47
CA GLU A 73 4.13 -14.76 -10.94
C GLU A 73 4.46 -13.31 -11.36
N LEU A 74 3.73 -12.33 -10.80
CA LEU A 74 3.96 -10.91 -11.09
C LEU A 74 5.31 -10.42 -10.55
N LEU A 75 5.63 -10.76 -9.30
CA LEU A 75 6.86 -10.29 -8.64
C LEU A 75 8.12 -10.85 -9.31
N ALA A 76 8.11 -12.13 -9.71
CA ALA A 76 9.22 -12.75 -10.42
C ALA A 76 9.49 -12.06 -11.76
N GLY A 77 8.43 -11.73 -12.51
CA GLY A 77 8.56 -10.99 -13.76
C GLY A 77 9.13 -9.58 -13.56
N ILE A 78 8.65 -8.85 -12.55
CA ILE A 78 9.15 -7.50 -12.21
C ILE A 78 10.62 -7.58 -11.78
N ASP A 79 10.99 -8.55 -10.96
CA ASP A 79 12.34 -8.69 -10.42
C ASP A 79 13.39 -9.07 -11.47
N ALA A 80 12.96 -9.74 -12.53
CA ALA A 80 13.80 -10.07 -13.69
C ALA A 80 14.18 -8.82 -14.52
N ILE A 81 13.41 -7.71 -14.41
CA ILE A 81 13.68 -6.47 -15.16
C ILE A 81 14.76 -5.66 -14.44
N VAL A 82 15.98 -5.67 -14.99
CA VAL A 82 17.20 -5.17 -14.32
C VAL A 82 17.15 -3.67 -13.95
N HIS A 83 16.50 -2.85 -14.77
CA HIS A 83 16.39 -1.41 -14.50
C HIS A 83 15.36 -1.06 -13.41
N VAL A 84 14.45 -1.98 -13.07
CA VAL A 84 13.56 -1.80 -11.91
C VAL A 84 14.37 -2.00 -10.62
N LYS A 85 14.44 -0.95 -9.81
CA LYS A 85 15.23 -0.91 -8.55
C LYS A 85 14.35 -0.98 -7.31
N ARG A 86 13.08 -0.60 -7.42
CA ARG A 86 12.12 -0.57 -6.32
C ARG A 86 10.77 -1.16 -6.71
N LEU A 87 10.25 -1.94 -5.79
CA LEU A 87 8.85 -2.36 -5.78
C LEU A 87 8.17 -1.67 -4.59
N ARG A 88 7.12 -0.92 -4.84
CA ARG A 88 6.29 -0.34 -3.79
C ARG A 88 4.93 -1.03 -3.80
N ILE A 89 4.45 -1.41 -2.63
CA ILE A 89 3.15 -2.06 -2.46
C ILE A 89 2.33 -1.21 -1.50
N HIS A 90 1.13 -0.82 -1.91
CA HIS A 90 0.17 -0.13 -1.06
C HIS A 90 -0.86 -1.15 -0.56
N SER A 91 -0.93 -1.36 0.76
CA SER A 91 -1.79 -2.38 1.35
C SER A 91 -2.30 -1.97 2.72
N ARG A 92 -3.48 -2.47 3.08
CA ARG A 92 -4.04 -2.40 4.43
C ARG A 92 -4.06 -3.78 5.11
N VAL A 93 -3.81 -4.85 4.35
CA VAL A 93 -3.81 -6.24 4.83
C VAL A 93 -2.95 -6.43 6.08
N PRO A 94 -1.71 -5.88 6.18
CA PRO A 94 -0.87 -6.11 7.35
C PRO A 94 -1.48 -5.68 8.69
N THR A 95 -2.47 -4.80 8.65
CA THR A 95 -3.11 -4.26 9.85
C THR A 95 -4.52 -4.84 10.06
N VAL A 96 -5.28 -5.05 8.97
CA VAL A 96 -6.69 -5.44 9.10
C VAL A 96 -6.92 -6.96 9.01
N MET A 97 -5.98 -7.69 8.43
CA MET A 97 -6.06 -9.14 8.24
C MET A 97 -4.65 -9.74 8.04
N PRO A 98 -3.74 -9.58 9.05
CA PRO A 98 -2.33 -10.00 8.93
C PRO A 98 -2.17 -11.49 8.61
N GLU A 99 -3.11 -12.34 8.99
CA GLU A 99 -3.14 -13.77 8.73
C GLU A 99 -3.24 -14.15 7.24
N LEU A 100 -3.65 -13.23 6.38
CA LEU A 100 -3.60 -13.45 4.92
C LEU A 100 -2.15 -13.53 4.39
N LEU A 101 -1.20 -12.92 5.10
CA LEU A 101 0.20 -12.95 4.71
C LEU A 101 0.88 -14.21 5.24
N THR A 102 0.81 -15.26 4.43
CA THR A 102 1.46 -16.55 4.72
C THR A 102 2.99 -16.46 4.64
N THR A 103 3.69 -17.48 5.14
CA THR A 103 5.15 -17.60 5.00
C THR A 103 5.61 -17.50 3.54
N GLU A 104 4.80 -17.96 2.58
CA GLU A 104 5.09 -17.85 1.16
C GLU A 104 5.07 -16.39 0.68
N HIS A 105 4.07 -15.60 1.12
CA HIS A 105 4.02 -14.17 0.82
C HIS A 105 5.25 -13.44 1.39
N LEU A 106 5.63 -13.75 2.62
CA LEU A 106 6.80 -13.15 3.26
C LEU A 106 8.07 -13.50 2.49
N ALA A 107 8.24 -14.77 2.11
CA ALA A 107 9.39 -15.21 1.33
C ALA A 107 9.48 -14.47 -0.02
N LEU A 108 8.37 -14.30 -0.73
CA LEU A 108 8.33 -13.54 -1.98
C LEU A 108 8.80 -12.08 -1.80
N LEU A 109 8.32 -11.40 -0.75
CA LEU A 109 8.65 -10.00 -0.51
C LEU A 109 10.09 -9.79 -0.04
N THR A 110 10.66 -10.76 0.69
CA THR A 110 11.98 -10.64 1.29
C THR A 110 13.12 -11.18 0.41
N SER A 111 12.80 -11.97 -0.63
CA SER A 111 13.79 -12.53 -1.54
C SER A 111 14.06 -11.70 -2.81
N MET A 112 13.33 -10.61 -3.01
CA MET A 112 13.47 -9.77 -4.21
C MET A 112 14.83 -9.07 -4.29
N ARG A 113 15.39 -9.01 -5.50
CA ARG A 113 16.55 -8.18 -5.82
C ARG A 113 16.21 -6.69 -5.73
N ALA A 114 15.05 -6.30 -6.25
CA ALA A 114 14.53 -4.94 -6.13
C ALA A 114 14.18 -4.62 -4.68
N LYS A 115 14.47 -3.39 -4.22
CA LYS A 115 14.12 -2.99 -2.86
C LYS A 115 12.62 -2.88 -2.69
N VAL A 116 12.07 -3.65 -1.76
CA VAL A 116 10.64 -3.66 -1.45
C VAL A 116 10.31 -2.56 -0.44
N VAL A 117 9.31 -1.76 -0.77
CA VAL A 117 8.72 -0.74 0.11
C VAL A 117 7.25 -1.08 0.29
N LEU A 118 6.85 -1.39 1.50
CA LEU A 118 5.45 -1.61 1.85
C LEU A 118 4.89 -0.34 2.49
N VAL A 119 3.92 0.27 1.84
CA VAL A 119 3.19 1.43 2.36
C VAL A 119 1.89 0.93 2.96
N ASN A 120 1.87 0.86 4.29
CA ASN A 120 0.68 0.50 5.04
C ASN A 120 -0.36 1.61 5.02
N HIS A 121 -1.59 1.27 5.33
CA HIS A 121 -2.66 2.24 5.46
C HIS A 121 -3.31 2.10 6.84
N VAL A 122 -2.83 2.88 7.79
CA VAL A 122 -3.30 2.95 9.19
C VAL A 122 -3.71 4.38 9.50
N ASN A 123 -4.90 4.58 10.04
CA ASN A 123 -5.44 5.90 10.36
C ASN A 123 -5.52 6.19 11.87
N HIS A 124 -5.55 5.15 12.70
CA HIS A 124 -5.71 5.29 14.14
C HIS A 124 -4.75 4.35 14.90
N PRO A 125 -4.21 4.75 16.07
CA PRO A 125 -3.30 3.90 16.84
C PRO A 125 -3.91 2.56 17.26
N ASP A 126 -5.22 2.48 17.44
CA ASP A 126 -5.90 1.25 17.85
C ASP A 126 -6.04 0.21 16.71
N GLU A 127 -5.64 0.56 15.48
CA GLU A 127 -5.50 -0.40 14.38
C GLU A 127 -4.21 -1.25 14.50
N LEU A 128 -3.29 -0.86 15.39
CA LEU A 128 -1.99 -1.51 15.58
C LEU A 128 -2.04 -2.45 16.79
N ASP A 129 -1.87 -3.74 16.55
CA ASP A 129 -1.89 -4.80 17.54
C ASP A 129 -0.61 -5.65 17.54
N ASN A 130 -0.61 -6.72 18.34
CA ASN A 130 0.54 -7.63 18.42
C ASN A 130 0.74 -8.45 17.14
N ASP A 131 -0.29 -8.73 16.38
CA ASP A 131 -0.19 -9.53 15.17
C ASP A 131 0.40 -8.70 14.03
N SER A 132 -0.06 -7.46 13.85
CA SER A 132 0.56 -6.49 12.94
C SER A 132 2.01 -6.22 13.31
N GLN A 133 2.34 -6.07 14.61
CA GLN A 133 3.71 -5.87 15.10
C GLN A 133 4.63 -7.04 14.75
N ARG A 134 4.19 -8.29 14.95
CA ARG A 134 4.97 -9.48 14.58
C ARG A 134 5.25 -9.50 13.08
N LEU A 135 4.22 -9.22 12.29
CA LEU A 135 4.33 -9.18 10.83
C LEU A 135 5.31 -8.09 10.37
N PHE A 136 5.21 -6.88 10.90
CA PHE A 136 6.13 -5.79 10.58
C PHE A 136 7.58 -6.14 10.95
N ASN A 137 7.80 -6.78 12.09
CA ASN A 137 9.14 -7.24 12.48
C ASN A 137 9.71 -8.26 11.49
N LEU A 138 8.92 -9.24 11.04
CA LEU A 138 9.37 -10.22 10.03
C LEU A 138 9.72 -9.55 8.70
N LEU A 139 8.89 -8.66 8.22
CA LEU A 139 9.13 -7.92 6.97
C LEU A 139 10.38 -7.04 7.07
N ARG A 140 10.55 -6.31 8.18
CA ARG A 140 11.71 -5.45 8.41
C ARG A 140 13.01 -6.24 8.51
N LEU A 141 13.01 -7.36 9.23
CA LEU A 141 14.17 -8.28 9.31
C LEU A 141 14.52 -8.86 7.93
N GLY A 142 13.53 -9.06 7.07
CA GLY A 142 13.72 -9.45 5.67
C GLY A 142 14.12 -8.31 4.74
N GLY A 143 14.40 -7.10 5.25
CA GLY A 143 14.89 -5.97 4.47
C GLY A 143 13.81 -5.14 3.76
N VAL A 144 12.53 -5.36 4.08
CA VAL A 144 11.41 -4.55 3.56
C VAL A 144 11.36 -3.22 4.30
N THR A 145 11.29 -2.11 3.55
CA THR A 145 11.07 -0.78 4.12
C THR A 145 9.58 -0.59 4.41
N LEU A 146 9.24 -0.23 5.64
CA LEU A 146 7.86 -0.05 6.07
C LEU A 146 7.54 1.44 6.20
N LEU A 147 6.54 1.90 5.45
CA LEU A 147 5.99 3.24 5.50
C LEU A 147 4.51 3.18 5.84
N ASN A 148 3.95 4.29 6.33
CA ASN A 148 2.52 4.44 6.54
C ASN A 148 1.95 5.65 5.81
N GLN A 149 0.80 5.48 5.20
CA GLN A 149 -0.08 6.56 4.77
C GLN A 149 -1.36 6.55 5.59
N SER A 150 -1.81 7.73 5.99
CA SER A 150 -3.08 7.93 6.70
C SER A 150 -3.97 8.88 5.91
N VAL A 151 -5.28 8.78 6.10
CA VAL A 151 -6.23 9.80 5.65
C VAL A 151 -6.73 10.54 6.88
N LEU A 152 -6.76 11.86 6.83
CA LEU A 152 -7.31 12.70 7.88
C LEU A 152 -8.84 12.62 7.86
N LEU A 153 -9.42 12.09 8.93
CA LEU A 153 -10.85 11.74 9.03
C LEU A 153 -11.46 12.38 10.27
N ARG A 154 -12.48 13.19 10.09
CA ARG A 154 -13.24 13.82 11.20
C ARG A 154 -13.81 12.75 12.13
N GLY A 155 -13.61 12.95 13.43
CA GLY A 155 -14.08 12.05 14.48
C GLY A 155 -13.35 10.70 14.54
N VAL A 156 -12.20 10.58 13.86
CA VAL A 156 -11.33 9.40 13.90
C VAL A 156 -9.91 9.79 14.33
N ASN A 157 -9.29 10.71 13.62
CA ASN A 157 -7.91 11.12 13.86
C ASN A 157 -7.68 12.63 13.61
N ASP A 158 -8.71 13.44 13.76
CA ASP A 158 -8.67 14.89 13.50
C ASP A 158 -8.27 15.72 14.73
N ASP A 159 -7.45 15.16 15.60
CA ASP A 159 -6.85 15.82 16.76
C ASP A 159 -5.35 15.48 16.88
N VAL A 160 -4.61 16.37 17.55
CA VAL A 160 -3.14 16.27 17.69
C VAL A 160 -2.73 15.03 18.48
N GLU A 161 -3.44 14.74 19.58
CA GLU A 161 -3.09 13.63 20.47
C GLU A 161 -3.17 12.28 19.74
N THR A 162 -4.25 12.05 19.00
CA THR A 162 -4.43 10.83 18.21
C THR A 162 -3.36 10.69 17.12
N LEU A 163 -3.03 11.77 16.41
CA LEU A 163 -1.98 11.74 15.36
C LEU A 163 -0.58 11.52 15.95
N CYS A 164 -0.27 12.14 17.09
CA CYS A 164 0.99 11.90 17.79
C CYS A 164 1.10 10.44 18.26
N ARG A 165 0.08 9.93 18.94
CA ARG A 165 0.02 8.52 19.37
C ARG A 165 0.15 7.54 18.20
N LEU A 166 -0.51 7.82 17.06
CA LEU A 166 -0.38 7.00 15.87
C LEU A 166 1.07 7.01 15.38
N SER A 167 1.70 8.17 15.30
CA SER A 167 3.08 8.31 14.83
C SER A 167 4.07 7.58 15.74
N GLU A 168 3.93 7.72 17.05
CA GLU A 168 4.75 7.02 18.05
C GLU A 168 4.59 5.49 17.92
N ARG A 169 3.34 4.99 17.89
CA ARG A 169 3.09 3.56 17.76
C ARG A 169 3.57 2.95 16.45
N LEU A 170 3.45 3.68 15.34
CA LEU A 170 4.03 3.27 14.07
C LEU A 170 5.55 3.16 14.18
N PHE A 171 6.20 4.20 14.74
CA PHE A 171 7.65 4.23 14.90
C PHE A 171 8.16 3.11 15.81
N GLU A 172 7.48 2.82 16.92
CA GLU A 172 7.77 1.69 17.81
C GLU A 172 7.71 0.34 17.08
N GLN A 173 6.82 0.20 16.11
CA GLN A 173 6.70 -0.99 15.26
C GLN A 173 7.65 -0.98 14.05
N GLY A 174 8.52 0.03 13.94
CA GLY A 174 9.47 0.16 12.83
C GLY A 174 8.84 0.58 11.52
N VAL A 175 7.67 1.21 11.55
CA VAL A 175 6.96 1.77 10.41
C VAL A 175 7.09 3.30 10.44
N LEU A 176 7.57 3.90 9.36
CA LEU A 176 7.74 5.36 9.28
C LEU A 176 6.45 6.02 8.79
N PRO A 177 5.89 7.01 9.52
CA PRO A 177 4.85 7.89 9.00
C PRO A 177 5.35 8.58 7.72
N TYR A 178 4.57 8.52 6.64
CA TYR A 178 5.02 8.99 5.32
C TYR A 178 4.08 10.01 4.71
N TYR A 179 2.78 9.73 4.67
CA TYR A 179 1.77 10.65 4.18
C TYR A 179 0.58 10.78 5.15
N LEU A 180 0.10 12.01 5.33
CA LEU A 180 -1.24 12.31 5.81
C LEU A 180 -2.01 12.96 4.67
N HIS A 181 -2.93 12.21 4.08
CA HIS A 181 -3.76 12.66 2.96
C HIS A 181 -5.00 13.40 3.47
N GLN A 182 -5.39 14.43 2.77
CA GLN A 182 -6.76 14.94 2.87
C GLN A 182 -7.73 13.90 2.29
N LEU A 183 -8.96 13.91 2.79
CA LEU A 183 -10.01 13.05 2.28
C LEU A 183 -10.36 13.42 0.83
N ASP A 184 -10.32 12.46 -0.06
CA ASP A 184 -10.86 12.64 -1.42
C ASP A 184 -12.39 12.82 -1.38
N LYS A 185 -12.93 13.60 -2.33
CA LYS A 185 -14.37 13.84 -2.48
C LYS A 185 -15.06 12.58 -2.99
N VAL A 186 -15.45 11.71 -2.09
CA VAL A 186 -16.11 10.42 -2.38
C VAL A 186 -17.56 10.48 -1.93
N ALA A 187 -18.47 9.97 -2.74
CA ALA A 187 -19.89 9.87 -2.39
C ALA A 187 -20.07 9.07 -1.08
N GLY A 188 -20.84 9.61 -0.14
CA GLY A 188 -21.10 8.99 1.17
C GLY A 188 -19.98 9.18 2.21
N ALA A 189 -18.87 9.88 1.91
CA ALA A 189 -17.76 10.10 2.84
C ALA A 189 -17.70 11.53 3.40
N ALA A 190 -18.60 12.44 3.02
CA ALA A 190 -18.54 13.85 3.37
C ALA A 190 -18.52 14.13 4.89
N HIS A 191 -19.10 13.26 5.70
CA HIS A 191 -19.12 13.38 7.16
C HIS A 191 -17.72 13.19 7.79
N PHE A 192 -16.78 12.56 7.09
CA PHE A 192 -15.38 12.45 7.51
C PHE A 192 -14.51 13.63 7.08
N ASN A 193 -15.06 14.60 6.35
CA ASN A 193 -14.26 15.68 5.80
C ASN A 193 -13.72 16.60 6.90
N VAL A 194 -12.41 16.85 6.84
CA VAL A 194 -11.69 17.86 7.63
C VAL A 194 -11.25 18.96 6.67
N SER A 195 -11.38 20.24 7.06
CA SER A 195 -10.94 21.33 6.20
C SER A 195 -9.42 21.33 6.04
N GLU A 196 -8.92 21.81 4.90
CA GLU A 196 -7.49 21.95 4.64
C GLU A 196 -6.80 22.83 5.71
N GLU A 197 -7.45 23.94 6.09
CA GLU A 197 -6.96 24.82 7.16
C GLU A 197 -6.77 24.07 8.48
N ARG A 198 -7.74 23.22 8.86
CA ARG A 198 -7.62 22.39 10.07
C ARG A 198 -6.50 21.36 9.92
N GLY A 199 -6.39 20.72 8.76
CA GLY A 199 -5.30 19.78 8.47
C GLY A 199 -3.93 20.42 8.60
N CYS A 200 -3.73 21.60 8.05
CA CYS A 200 -2.47 22.37 8.20
C CYS A 200 -2.16 22.70 9.67
N LYS A 201 -3.18 23.10 10.46
CA LYS A 201 -2.99 23.38 11.90
C LYS A 201 -2.64 22.14 12.73
N LEU A 202 -3.08 20.95 12.31
CA LEU A 202 -2.75 19.70 12.99
C LEU A 202 -1.30 19.25 12.71
N MET A 203 -0.70 19.72 11.62
CA MET A 203 0.67 19.35 11.18
C MET A 203 1.70 20.40 11.56
N ALA A 204 1.31 21.55 12.10
CA ALA A 204 2.18 22.63 12.53
C ALA A 204 2.67 22.45 13.97
#